data_f85b3de89d416b99cd8caddb6269a6bc
#
_entry.id   f85b3de89d416b99cd8caddb6269a6bc
#
_cell.length_a   1.000
_cell.length_b   1.000
_cell.length_c   1.000
_cell.angle_alpha   90.00
_cell.angle_beta   90.00
_cell.angle_gamma   90.00
#
_symmetry.space_group_name_H-M   'P 1'
#
loop_
_entity.id
_entity.type
_entity.pdbx_description
1 polymer ?
#
loop_
_entity_poly.entity_id
_entity_poly.type
_entity_poly.pdbx_seq_one_letter_code
_entity_poly.pdbx_strand_id
1 'polypeptide(L)'
;MLATQRGYGDYKDYWEFPGGKMELGETPEQALVRELREELAVDVLVGDFVCTVEYDYPAFHLIMHCYLCSVAGGKSPELLEHEAARWLSPAELHSVDWLPADLLVVEALEKR
;
A
#
# COMPACT_ATOMS: atom_id res chain seq x y z
N MET A 1 -4.72 7.87 5.95
CA MET A 1 -4.16 6.71 5.20
C MET A 1 -2.69 6.97 4.92
N LEU A 2 -1.88 5.95 5.03
CA LEU A 2 -0.44 6.08 4.78
C LEU A 2 -0.14 5.88 3.30
N ALA A 3 0.54 6.85 2.69
CA ALA A 3 1.09 6.75 1.35
C ALA A 3 2.61 6.74 1.42
N THR A 4 3.25 5.91 0.62
CA THR A 4 4.70 5.79 0.57
C THR A 4 5.22 6.08 -0.84
N GLN A 5 6.38 6.72 -0.93
CA GLN A 5 6.98 7.13 -2.20
C GLN A 5 8.12 6.17 -2.58
N ARG A 6 8.06 5.66 -3.81
CA ARG A 6 9.09 4.74 -4.31
C ARG A 6 10.42 5.47 -4.48
N GLY A 7 11.49 4.87 -3.97
CA GLY A 7 12.82 5.46 -3.99
C GLY A 7 13.74 4.95 -5.09
N TYR A 8 13.32 3.95 -5.90
CA TYR A 8 14.17 3.35 -6.93
C TYR A 8 13.35 2.67 -8.03
N GLY A 9 14.01 2.28 -9.10
CA GLY A 9 13.43 1.50 -10.20
C GLY A 9 12.50 2.29 -11.10
N ASP A 10 11.71 1.56 -11.88
CA ASP A 10 10.65 2.12 -12.68
C ASP A 10 9.61 2.77 -11.77
N TYR A 11 9.04 3.88 -12.20
CA TYR A 11 8.08 4.65 -11.40
C TYR A 11 8.67 5.25 -10.11
N LYS A 12 9.98 5.49 -10.07
CA LYS A 12 10.62 6.25 -8.98
C LYS A 12 9.87 7.57 -8.79
N ASP A 13 9.73 7.99 -7.53
CA ASP A 13 9.01 9.19 -7.08
C ASP A 13 7.48 9.13 -7.17
N TYR A 14 6.90 8.09 -7.77
CA TYR A 14 5.47 7.84 -7.67
C TYR A 14 5.10 7.30 -6.29
N TRP A 15 3.86 7.53 -5.91
CA TRP A 15 3.34 7.12 -4.61
C TRP A 15 2.50 5.84 -4.71
N GLU A 16 2.52 5.06 -3.64
CA GLU A 16 1.75 3.81 -3.54
C GLU A 16 1.27 3.60 -2.11
N PHE A 17 0.26 2.76 -1.93
CA PHE A 17 -0.07 2.25 -0.61
C PHE A 17 0.96 1.17 -0.24
N PRO A 18 1.41 1.11 1.04
CA PRO A 18 2.39 0.12 1.44
C PRO A 18 1.83 -1.29 1.37
N GLY A 19 2.67 -2.23 1.02
CA GLY A 19 2.36 -3.64 0.90
C GLY A 19 3.35 -4.32 -0.03
N GLY A 20 3.11 -5.58 -0.35
CA GLY A 20 4.01 -6.32 -1.20
C GLY A 20 3.40 -7.61 -1.74
N LYS A 21 4.27 -8.47 -2.25
CA LYS A 21 3.87 -9.71 -2.92
C LYS A 21 3.56 -10.81 -1.92
N MET A 22 2.52 -11.60 -2.22
CA MET A 22 2.25 -12.83 -1.50
C MET A 22 3.34 -13.88 -1.79
N GLU A 23 3.78 -14.57 -0.76
CA GLU A 23 4.62 -15.73 -0.89
C GLU A 23 3.75 -16.99 -0.93
N LEU A 24 4.34 -18.11 -1.40
CA LEU A 24 3.63 -19.38 -1.49
C LEU A 24 3.08 -19.78 -0.11
N GLY A 25 1.80 -20.11 -0.07
CA GLY A 25 1.14 -20.53 1.17
C GLY A 25 0.63 -19.42 2.06
N GLU A 26 0.87 -18.15 1.70
CA GLU A 26 0.32 -17.01 2.45
C GLU A 26 -1.07 -16.64 1.96
N THR A 27 -1.93 -16.21 2.89
CA THR A 27 -3.13 -15.46 2.55
C THR A 27 -2.75 -14.00 2.25
N PRO A 28 -3.62 -13.22 1.56
CA PRO A 28 -3.38 -11.78 1.37
C PRO A 28 -3.14 -11.04 2.68
N GLU A 29 -3.89 -11.36 3.73
CA GLU A 29 -3.75 -10.74 5.05
C GLU A 29 -2.40 -11.05 5.69
N GLN A 30 -1.95 -12.31 5.61
CA GLN A 30 -0.63 -12.72 6.13
C GLN A 30 0.50 -12.02 5.39
N ALA A 31 0.41 -11.92 4.07
CA ALA A 31 1.39 -11.23 3.25
C ALA A 31 1.47 -9.76 3.64
N LEU A 32 0.33 -9.10 3.86
CA LEU A 32 0.27 -7.70 4.24
C LEU A 32 0.95 -7.46 5.60
N VAL A 33 0.65 -8.28 6.60
CA VAL A 33 1.29 -8.18 7.92
C VAL A 33 2.81 -8.32 7.80
N ARG A 34 3.28 -9.32 7.06
CA ARG A 34 4.72 -9.57 6.86
C ARG A 34 5.39 -8.40 6.13
N GLU A 35 4.83 -7.96 5.02
CA GLU A 35 5.42 -6.90 4.20
C GLU A 35 5.51 -5.57 4.95
N LEU A 36 4.47 -5.21 5.71
CA LEU A 36 4.49 -3.96 6.47
C LEU A 36 5.50 -4.02 7.61
N ARG A 37 5.73 -5.18 8.20
CA ARG A 37 6.80 -5.37 9.19
C ARG A 37 8.17 -5.21 8.55
N GLU A 38 8.38 -5.78 7.35
CA GLU A 38 9.64 -5.70 6.62
C GLU A 38 9.92 -4.28 6.10
N GLU A 39 8.90 -3.60 5.57
CA GLU A 39 9.06 -2.29 4.91
C GLU A 39 9.01 -1.12 5.88
N LEU A 40 8.21 -1.19 6.93
CA LEU A 40 7.91 -0.05 7.81
C LEU A 40 8.17 -0.34 9.28
N ALA A 41 8.62 -1.53 9.63
CA ALA A 41 8.86 -1.96 11.02
C ALA A 41 7.65 -1.77 11.93
N VAL A 42 6.44 -2.01 11.42
CA VAL A 42 5.20 -1.92 12.20
C VAL A 42 4.43 -3.23 12.16
N ASP A 43 3.71 -3.50 13.24
CA ASP A 43 2.71 -4.56 13.30
C ASP A 43 1.34 -3.95 13.04
N VAL A 44 0.56 -4.59 12.17
CA VAL A 44 -0.75 -4.09 11.80
C VAL A 44 -1.85 -5.11 12.12
N LEU A 45 -3.03 -4.58 12.42
CA LEU A 45 -4.27 -5.35 12.49
C LEU A 45 -5.01 -5.14 11.18
N VAL A 46 -5.22 -6.23 10.45
CA VAL A 46 -5.92 -6.20 9.17
C VAL A 46 -7.42 -6.10 9.44
N GLY A 47 -8.06 -5.10 8.87
CA GLY A 47 -9.50 -4.85 9.00
C GLY A 47 -10.26 -5.18 7.73
N ASP A 48 -11.16 -4.28 7.34
CA ASP A 48 -12.09 -4.50 6.24
C ASP A 48 -11.40 -4.61 4.88
N PHE A 49 -11.87 -5.55 4.07
CA PHE A 49 -11.51 -5.63 2.68
C PHE A 49 -12.06 -4.41 1.91
N VAL A 50 -11.23 -3.80 1.07
CA VAL A 50 -11.61 -2.65 0.25
C VAL A 50 -11.94 -3.08 -1.18
N CYS A 51 -10.97 -3.67 -1.87
CA CYS A 51 -11.12 -4.06 -3.26
C CYS A 51 -9.98 -4.98 -3.72
N THR A 52 -10.17 -5.62 -4.87
CA THR A 52 -9.11 -6.26 -5.62
C THR A 52 -8.89 -5.45 -6.90
N VAL A 53 -7.66 -5.05 -7.15
CA VAL A 53 -7.26 -4.33 -8.36
C VAL A 53 -6.46 -5.23 -9.26
N GLU A 54 -6.80 -5.24 -10.54
CA GLU A 54 -5.98 -5.85 -11.60
C GLU A 54 -5.50 -4.75 -12.53
N TYR A 55 -4.22 -4.77 -12.87
CA TYR A 55 -3.65 -3.77 -13.75
C TYR A 55 -2.49 -4.35 -14.57
N ASP A 56 -2.49 -4.08 -15.88
CA ASP A 56 -1.42 -4.50 -16.77
C ASP A 56 -0.39 -3.37 -16.91
N TYR A 57 0.75 -3.53 -16.27
CA TYR A 57 1.93 -2.71 -16.55
C TYR A 57 2.66 -3.29 -17.76
N PRO A 58 3.49 -2.49 -18.45
CA PRO A 58 4.20 -3.01 -19.62
C PRO A 58 5.03 -4.28 -19.36
N ALA A 59 5.60 -4.40 -18.16
CA ALA A 59 6.48 -5.50 -17.80
C ALA A 59 5.79 -6.67 -17.08
N PHE A 60 4.58 -6.47 -16.53
CA PHE A 60 3.92 -7.50 -15.72
C PHE A 60 2.44 -7.21 -15.51
N HIS A 61 1.70 -8.27 -15.18
CA HIS A 61 0.30 -8.18 -14.74
C HIS A 61 0.25 -8.15 -13.21
N LEU A 62 -0.44 -7.15 -12.66
CA LEU A 62 -0.58 -6.98 -11.22
C LEU A 62 -2.00 -7.38 -10.77
N ILE A 63 -2.06 -8.19 -9.71
CA ILE A 63 -3.28 -8.44 -8.95
C ILE A 63 -3.00 -8.03 -7.51
N MET A 64 -3.82 -7.13 -6.97
CA MET A 64 -3.59 -6.53 -5.66
C MET A 64 -4.85 -6.59 -4.81
N HIS A 65 -4.76 -7.22 -3.64
CA HIS A 65 -5.85 -7.28 -2.66
C HIS A 65 -5.64 -6.20 -1.60
N CYS A 66 -6.62 -5.34 -1.40
CA CYS A 66 -6.50 -4.14 -0.58
C CYS A 66 -7.39 -4.21 0.65
N TYR A 67 -6.82 -3.89 1.81
CA TYR A 67 -7.48 -3.93 3.12
C TYR A 67 -7.22 -2.65 3.89
N LEU A 68 -8.19 -2.25 4.71
CA LEU A 68 -7.95 -1.23 5.73
C LEU A 68 -7.22 -1.88 6.89
N CYS A 69 -6.19 -1.21 7.39
CA CYS A 69 -5.40 -1.70 8.51
C CYS A 69 -5.21 -0.61 9.55
N SER A 70 -5.00 -1.03 10.80
CA SER A 70 -4.58 -0.14 11.88
C SER A 70 -3.23 -0.58 12.41
N VAL A 71 -2.44 0.37 12.89
CA VAL A 71 -1.13 0.07 13.49
C VAL A 71 -1.33 -0.39 14.92
N ALA A 72 -0.81 -1.56 15.25
CA ALA A 72 -0.85 -2.10 16.60
C ALA A 72 0.16 -1.38 17.51
N GLY A 73 -0.20 -1.18 18.78
CA GLY A 73 0.69 -0.64 19.79
C GLY A 73 1.06 0.83 19.65
N GLY A 74 0.40 1.57 18.75
CA GLY A 74 0.65 3.01 18.57
C GLY A 74 2.03 3.37 18.03
N LYS A 75 2.76 2.41 17.47
CA LYS A 75 4.11 2.60 16.93
C LYS A 75 4.06 3.37 15.61
N SER A 76 5.01 4.30 15.41
CA SER A 76 5.13 5.02 14.14
C SER A 76 5.91 4.18 13.12
N PRO A 77 5.48 4.18 11.83
CA PRO A 77 6.23 3.51 10.77
C PRO A 77 7.64 4.08 10.60
N GLU A 78 8.59 3.20 10.27
CA GLU A 78 9.96 3.55 9.91
C GLU A 78 10.16 3.28 8.42
N LEU A 79 10.82 4.21 7.71
CA LEU A 79 11.06 4.06 6.28
C LEU A 79 12.32 3.21 6.05
N LEU A 80 12.13 1.91 5.80
CA LEU A 80 13.23 0.99 5.54
C LEU A 80 13.52 0.83 4.04
N GLU A 81 12.52 1.01 3.18
CA GLU A 81 12.62 0.77 1.73
C GLU A 81 12.10 1.94 0.88
N HIS A 82 11.37 2.88 1.46
CA HIS A 82 10.75 3.98 0.73
C HIS A 82 11.50 5.30 0.92
N GLU A 83 11.39 6.18 -0.06
CA GLU A 83 12.00 7.50 -0.06
C GLU A 83 11.30 8.45 0.91
N ALA A 84 9.97 8.38 1.01
CA ALA A 84 9.16 9.22 1.87
C ALA A 84 7.83 8.55 2.22
N ALA A 85 7.17 9.08 3.24
CA ALA A 85 5.81 8.66 3.62
C ALA A 85 5.00 9.88 4.05
N ARG A 86 3.68 9.83 3.77
CA ARG A 86 2.74 10.85 4.21
C ARG A 86 1.46 10.21 4.69
N TRP A 87 0.92 10.71 5.79
CA TRP A 87 -0.42 10.39 6.22
C TRP A 87 -1.40 11.32 5.51
N LEU A 88 -2.35 10.75 4.76
CA LEU A 88 -3.33 11.49 3.99
C LEU A 88 -4.72 11.29 4.57
N SER A 89 -5.44 12.40 4.77
CA SER A 89 -6.88 12.34 5.05
C SER A 89 -7.64 12.01 3.75
N PRO A 90 -8.93 11.60 3.84
CA PRO A 90 -9.72 11.37 2.62
C PRO A 90 -9.75 12.56 1.66
N ALA A 91 -9.72 13.79 2.18
CA ALA A 91 -9.68 14.98 1.34
C ALA A 91 -8.34 15.22 0.64
N GLU A 92 -7.28 14.55 1.07
CA GLU A 92 -5.92 14.72 0.55
C GLU A 92 -5.49 13.62 -0.40
N LEU A 93 -6.36 12.64 -0.71
CA LEU A 93 -6.00 11.48 -1.52
C LEU A 93 -5.49 11.84 -2.92
N HIS A 94 -5.87 12.97 -3.48
CA HIS A 94 -5.38 13.42 -4.78
C HIS A 94 -4.19 14.39 -4.70
N SER A 95 -3.56 14.50 -3.54
CA SER A 95 -2.43 15.43 -3.34
C SER A 95 -1.07 14.84 -3.73
N VAL A 96 -1.01 13.57 -4.13
CA VAL A 96 0.22 12.88 -4.55
C VAL A 96 0.01 12.20 -5.90
N ASP A 97 1.14 11.92 -6.59
CA ASP A 97 1.13 11.22 -7.88
C ASP A 97 1.13 9.71 -7.64
N TRP A 98 -0.04 9.10 -7.66
CA TRP A 98 -0.20 7.67 -7.46
C TRP A 98 0.29 6.86 -8.66
N LEU A 99 0.86 5.68 -8.39
CA LEU A 99 0.98 4.64 -9.42
C LEU A 99 -0.40 4.33 -10.01
N PRO A 100 -0.50 3.98 -11.30
CA PRO A 100 -1.80 3.74 -11.95
C PRO A 100 -2.70 2.74 -11.20
N ALA A 101 -2.14 1.62 -10.72
CA ALA A 101 -2.92 0.63 -9.97
C ALA A 101 -3.44 1.19 -8.64
N ASP A 102 -2.63 2.00 -7.96
CA ASP A 102 -3.00 2.60 -6.67
C ASP A 102 -4.07 3.68 -6.82
N LEU A 103 -4.12 4.36 -7.96
CA LEU A 103 -5.20 5.30 -8.26
C LEU A 103 -6.56 4.58 -8.28
N LEU A 104 -6.61 3.35 -8.75
CA LEU A 104 -7.83 2.53 -8.71
C LEU A 104 -8.26 2.23 -7.27
N VAL A 105 -7.30 2.05 -6.36
CA VAL A 105 -7.59 1.89 -4.93
C VAL A 105 -8.17 3.17 -4.36
N VAL A 106 -7.62 4.33 -4.72
CA VAL A 106 -8.15 5.64 -4.29
C VAL A 106 -9.61 5.80 -4.72
N GLU A 107 -9.92 5.45 -5.96
CA GLU A 107 -11.29 5.49 -6.46
C GLU A 107 -12.24 4.58 -5.66
N ALA A 108 -11.78 3.37 -5.30
CA ALA A 108 -12.55 2.45 -4.48
C ALA A 108 -12.77 3.00 -3.06
N LEU A 109 -11.76 3.63 -2.47
CA LEU A 109 -11.87 4.28 -1.16
C LEU A 109 -12.86 5.43 -1.16
N GLU A 110 -12.92 6.20 -2.24
CA GLU A 110 -13.85 7.31 -2.37
C GLU A 110 -15.32 6.89 -2.49
N LYS A 111 -15.55 5.64 -2.89
CA LYS A 111 -16.91 5.05 -3.02
C LYS A 111 -17.42 4.41 -1.73
N ARG A 112 -16.62 4.33 -0.70
CA ARG A 112 -17.01 3.72 0.58
C ARG A 112 -17.94 4.63 1.37
#